data_d1427580e5d074bf263c43d1be7df173
#
_entry.id   d1427580e5d074bf263c43d1be7df173
#
_cell.length_a   1.000
_cell.length_b   1.000
_cell.length_c   1.000
_cell.angle_alpha   90.00
_cell.angle_beta   90.00
_cell.angle_gamma   90.00
#
_symmetry.space_group_name_H-M   'P 1'
#
loop_
_entity.id
_entity.type
_entity.pdbx_description
1 polymer ?
#
loop_
_entity_poly.entity_id
_entity_poly.type
_entity_poly.pdbx_seq_one_letter_code
_entity_poly.pdbx_strand_id
1 'polypeptide(L)'
;MKSKLTRPNLVAVVLAVLIASFAPAAYADKCSTQTVAGDWGFTLTGTLILPTGGVPAAGIATGTFDKNGIVTYAKEARNVGGGYADETLTGYWTVNSDCTGTLYINAYESGQLVRISVVSMTFDDDSAEFRGVQKSLTLPDGTELPVVMTVEARRQ
;
A
#
# COMPACT_ATOMS: atom_id res chain seq x y z
N MET A 1 5.66 -26.05 -69.03
CA MET A 1 5.22 -26.25 -67.63
C MET A 1 4.53 -24.96 -67.14
N LYS A 2 3.20 -25.01 -67.02
CA LYS A 2 2.43 -23.84 -66.52
C LYS A 2 2.17 -24.01 -64.98
N SER A 3 2.80 -23.21 -64.17
CA SER A 3 2.55 -23.21 -62.72
C SER A 3 1.18 -22.56 -62.40
N LYS A 4 0.29 -23.35 -61.84
CA LYS A 4 -1.00 -22.83 -61.30
C LYS A 4 -0.73 -22.12 -59.97
N LEU A 5 -0.74 -20.77 -59.95
CA LEU A 5 -0.77 -19.98 -58.74
C LEU A 5 -2.16 -20.18 -58.09
N THR A 6 -2.21 -20.93 -56.99
CA THR A 6 -3.41 -21.05 -56.15
C THR A 6 -3.60 -19.72 -55.42
N ARG A 7 -4.69 -19.00 -55.74
CA ARG A 7 -5.08 -17.77 -55.01
C ARG A 7 -5.49 -18.16 -53.59
N PRO A 8 -4.87 -17.61 -52.54
CA PRO A 8 -5.33 -17.84 -51.18
C PRO A 8 -6.76 -17.31 -51.06
N ASN A 9 -7.66 -18.10 -50.42
CA ASN A 9 -9.03 -17.72 -50.22
C ASN A 9 -9.07 -16.45 -49.36
N LEU A 10 -9.49 -15.32 -49.93
CA LEU A 10 -9.63 -14.03 -49.28
C LEU A 10 -10.48 -14.11 -48.01
N VAL A 11 -11.45 -15.03 -47.99
CA VAL A 11 -12.34 -15.30 -46.85
C VAL A 11 -11.59 -15.82 -45.61
N ALA A 12 -10.56 -16.69 -45.83
CA ALA A 12 -9.78 -17.23 -44.72
C ALA A 12 -8.90 -16.15 -44.01
N VAL A 13 -8.38 -15.19 -44.80
CA VAL A 13 -7.57 -14.07 -44.26
C VAL A 13 -8.43 -13.09 -43.48
N VAL A 14 -9.65 -12.79 -43.96
CA VAL A 14 -10.59 -11.87 -43.26
C VAL A 14 -11.06 -12.50 -41.93
N LEU A 15 -11.30 -13.81 -41.89
CA LEU A 15 -11.72 -14.50 -40.67
C LEU A 15 -10.60 -14.51 -39.61
N ALA A 16 -9.33 -14.67 -40.02
CA ALA A 16 -8.19 -14.65 -39.12
C ALA A 16 -7.96 -13.24 -38.46
N VAL A 17 -8.22 -12.17 -39.24
CA VAL A 17 -8.09 -10.80 -38.72
C VAL A 17 -9.21 -10.44 -37.73
N LEU A 18 -10.44 -10.95 -37.93
CA LEU A 18 -11.57 -10.73 -37.04
C LEU A 18 -11.42 -11.41 -35.66
N ILE A 19 -10.77 -12.58 -35.63
CA ILE A 19 -10.54 -13.31 -34.36
C ILE A 19 -9.47 -12.62 -33.51
N ALA A 20 -8.48 -11.96 -34.10
CA ALA A 20 -7.45 -11.21 -33.38
C ALA A 20 -8.00 -9.95 -32.65
N SER A 21 -9.16 -9.43 -33.05
CA SER A 21 -9.76 -8.22 -32.50
C SER A 21 -10.52 -8.48 -31.19
N PHE A 22 -10.75 -9.73 -30.79
CA PHE A 22 -11.43 -10.11 -29.55
C PHE A 22 -10.49 -10.66 -28.49
N ALA A 23 -9.17 -10.43 -28.59
CA ALA A 23 -8.30 -10.69 -27.46
C ALA A 23 -8.79 -9.81 -26.29
N PRO A 24 -9.25 -10.38 -25.15
CA PRO A 24 -9.57 -9.57 -24.00
C PRO A 24 -8.31 -8.77 -23.69
N ALA A 25 -8.44 -7.44 -23.62
CA ALA A 25 -7.38 -6.63 -23.04
C ALA A 25 -7.08 -7.25 -21.69
N ALA A 26 -5.89 -7.84 -21.53
CA ALA A 26 -5.42 -8.23 -20.22
C ALA A 26 -5.38 -6.95 -19.41
N TYR A 27 -6.39 -6.74 -18.54
CA TYR A 27 -6.33 -5.73 -17.52
C TYR A 27 -5.12 -6.13 -16.68
N ALA A 28 -3.97 -5.52 -16.93
CA ALA A 28 -2.88 -5.57 -15.98
C ALA A 28 -3.48 -5.07 -14.67
N ASP A 29 -3.38 -5.87 -13.60
CA ASP A 29 -3.82 -5.46 -12.26
C ASP A 29 -3.23 -4.09 -11.99
N LYS A 30 -4.09 -3.07 -11.83
CA LYS A 30 -3.65 -1.68 -11.65
C LYS A 30 -2.72 -1.55 -10.45
N CYS A 31 -2.96 -2.37 -9.42
CA CYS A 31 -2.18 -2.40 -8.19
C CYS A 31 -1.70 -3.81 -7.85
N SER A 32 -0.47 -3.89 -7.42
CA SER A 32 0.17 -5.09 -6.90
C SER A 32 1.32 -4.69 -5.99
N THR A 33 1.87 -5.62 -5.21
CA THR A 33 3.08 -5.36 -4.42
C THR A 33 4.25 -4.88 -5.28
N GLN A 34 4.31 -5.28 -6.55
CA GLN A 34 5.36 -4.84 -7.47
C GLN A 34 5.16 -3.40 -7.95
N THR A 35 3.92 -2.99 -8.25
CA THR A 35 3.63 -1.65 -8.78
C THR A 35 3.72 -0.56 -7.72
N VAL A 36 3.41 -0.89 -6.46
CA VAL A 36 3.48 0.07 -5.33
C VAL A 36 4.78 -0.02 -4.53
N ALA A 37 5.69 -0.95 -4.85
CA ALA A 37 7.01 -1.01 -4.22
C ALA A 37 7.82 0.26 -4.47
N GLY A 38 8.59 0.71 -3.47
CA GLY A 38 9.43 1.91 -3.55
C GLY A 38 9.60 2.59 -2.20
N ASP A 39 10.22 3.76 -2.22
CA ASP A 39 10.40 4.58 -1.04
C ASP A 39 9.19 5.50 -0.85
N TRP A 40 8.76 5.64 0.39
CA TRP A 40 7.55 6.36 0.76
C TRP A 40 7.79 7.31 1.91
N GLY A 41 7.19 8.50 1.82
CA GLY A 41 7.05 9.45 2.92
C GLY A 41 5.61 9.49 3.41
N PHE A 42 5.42 9.52 4.73
CA PHE A 42 4.12 9.41 5.40
C PHE A 42 3.88 10.59 6.30
N THR A 43 2.63 11.00 6.39
CA THR A 43 2.10 11.91 7.41
C THR A 43 0.95 11.22 8.12
N LEU A 44 0.98 11.23 9.44
CA LEU A 44 -0.06 10.67 10.32
C LEU A 44 -0.65 11.78 11.16
N THR A 45 -1.98 11.82 11.25
CA THR A 45 -2.67 12.78 12.12
C THR A 45 -3.92 12.16 12.71
N GLY A 46 -4.22 12.49 13.95
CA GLY A 46 -5.44 11.98 14.58
C GLY A 46 -5.48 12.14 16.10
N THR A 47 -6.17 11.22 16.74
CA THR A 47 -6.44 11.25 18.17
C THR A 47 -6.44 9.83 18.75
N LEU A 48 -5.75 9.63 19.87
CA LEU A 48 -5.93 8.47 20.73
C LEU A 48 -7.09 8.76 21.68
N ILE A 49 -7.97 7.79 21.86
CA ILE A 49 -9.12 7.92 22.77
C ILE A 49 -8.81 7.20 24.08
N LEU A 50 -8.41 7.95 25.09
CA LEU A 50 -8.13 7.42 26.41
C LEU A 50 -9.35 7.58 27.33
N PRO A 51 -9.43 6.87 28.46
CA PRO A 51 -10.51 7.07 29.44
C PRO A 51 -10.62 8.51 29.97
N THR A 52 -9.52 9.25 29.92
CA THR A 52 -9.44 10.67 30.33
C THR A 52 -9.80 11.66 29.23
N GLY A 53 -10.06 11.18 27.99
CA GLY A 53 -10.39 12.00 26.83
C GLY A 53 -9.50 11.75 25.62
N GLY A 54 -9.75 12.50 24.55
CA GLY A 54 -8.98 12.44 23.33
C GLY A 54 -7.61 13.11 23.47
N VAL A 55 -6.56 12.41 23.04
CA VAL A 55 -5.18 12.91 23.04
C VAL A 55 -4.73 13.07 21.58
N PRO A 56 -4.43 14.29 21.11
CA PRO A 56 -3.99 14.50 19.74
C PRO A 56 -2.66 13.81 19.46
N ALA A 57 -2.54 13.27 18.25
CA ALA A 57 -1.34 12.60 17.77
C ALA A 57 -1.00 13.05 16.35
N ALA A 58 0.28 13.24 16.09
CA ALA A 58 0.81 13.52 14.77
C ALA A 58 2.17 12.84 14.59
N GLY A 59 2.50 12.49 13.36
CA GLY A 59 3.78 11.88 13.02
C GLY A 59 4.13 12.07 11.56
N ILE A 60 5.42 11.95 11.29
CA ILE A 60 5.97 11.81 9.95
C ILE A 60 6.86 10.57 9.92
N ALA A 61 6.81 9.83 8.84
CA ALA A 61 7.60 8.62 8.68
C ALA A 61 8.18 8.50 7.27
N THR A 62 9.23 7.73 7.14
CA THR A 62 9.76 7.25 5.86
C THR A 62 9.95 5.75 5.93
N GLY A 63 9.91 5.07 4.77
CA GLY A 63 10.18 3.63 4.71
C GLY A 63 10.15 3.12 3.29
N THR A 64 10.80 1.98 3.07
CA THR A 64 10.80 1.29 1.78
C THR A 64 9.80 0.14 1.82
N PHE A 65 8.87 0.12 0.89
CA PHE A 65 8.00 -1.01 0.59
C PHE A 65 8.71 -1.90 -0.44
N ASP A 66 9.12 -3.10 -0.05
CA ASP A 66 9.77 -4.01 -0.98
C ASP A 66 8.75 -4.78 -1.83
N LYS A 67 9.22 -5.41 -2.91
CA LYS A 67 8.37 -6.18 -3.84
C LYS A 67 7.76 -7.46 -3.22
N ASN A 68 8.25 -7.89 -2.06
CA ASN A 68 7.77 -9.07 -1.35
C ASN A 68 6.73 -8.73 -0.27
N GLY A 69 6.36 -7.45 -0.15
CA GLY A 69 5.42 -7.00 0.85
C GLY A 69 6.04 -6.74 2.23
N ILE A 70 7.35 -6.51 2.30
CA ILE A 70 8.05 -6.20 3.56
C ILE A 70 8.35 -4.71 3.63
N VAL A 71 8.19 -4.14 4.83
CA VAL A 71 8.60 -2.77 5.15
C VAL A 71 10.01 -2.79 5.71
N THR A 72 10.92 -2.05 5.07
CA THR A 72 12.33 -1.96 5.43
C THR A 72 12.77 -0.50 5.59
N TYR A 73 13.85 -0.26 6.32
CA TYR A 73 14.46 1.07 6.53
C TYR A 73 13.47 2.14 7.00
N ALA A 74 12.45 1.73 7.78
CA ALA A 74 11.37 2.62 8.17
C ALA A 74 11.65 3.27 9.53
N LYS A 75 11.36 4.57 9.60
CA LYS A 75 11.51 5.42 10.78
C LYS A 75 10.33 6.36 10.90
N GLU A 76 9.95 6.67 12.12
CA GLU A 76 8.88 7.63 12.43
C GLU A 76 9.35 8.60 13.53
N ALA A 77 9.04 9.87 13.33
CA ALA A 77 9.05 10.89 14.38
C ALA A 77 7.60 11.19 14.78
N ARG A 78 7.25 10.95 16.02
CA ARG A 78 5.88 10.99 16.51
C ARG A 78 5.74 11.94 17.70
N ASN A 79 4.58 12.62 17.76
CA ASN A 79 4.15 13.40 18.93
C ASN A 79 2.75 12.95 19.36
N VAL A 80 2.58 12.63 20.62
CA VAL A 80 1.29 12.28 21.25
C VAL A 80 1.10 13.10 22.50
N GLY A 81 0.10 13.97 22.48
CA GLY A 81 -0.21 14.82 23.64
C GLY A 81 0.95 15.72 24.09
N GLY A 82 1.88 16.06 23.19
CA GLY A 82 3.08 16.82 23.49
C GLY A 82 4.32 15.96 23.80
N GLY A 83 4.18 14.66 24.01
CA GLY A 83 5.30 13.72 24.15
C GLY A 83 5.86 13.33 22.79
N TYR A 84 7.15 13.58 22.56
CA TYR A 84 7.86 13.26 21.32
C TYR A 84 8.63 11.93 21.44
N ALA A 85 8.66 11.15 20.39
CA ALA A 85 9.45 9.94 20.28
C ALA A 85 9.96 9.73 18.85
N ASP A 86 11.17 9.18 18.73
CA ASP A 86 11.71 8.62 17.48
C ASP A 86 11.59 7.10 17.53
N GLU A 87 10.98 6.52 16.51
CA GLU A 87 10.72 5.09 16.42
C GLU A 87 11.36 4.49 15.18
N THR A 88 11.83 3.25 15.30
CA THR A 88 12.15 2.40 14.14
C THR A 88 10.95 1.51 13.86
N LEU A 89 10.65 1.29 12.59
CA LEU A 89 9.48 0.55 12.18
C LEU A 89 9.90 -0.71 11.41
N THR A 90 9.19 -1.79 11.64
CA THR A 90 9.22 -2.99 10.80
C THR A 90 7.80 -3.42 10.49
N GLY A 91 7.61 -4.20 9.43
CA GLY A 91 6.27 -4.65 9.14
C GLY A 91 6.14 -5.33 7.80
N TYR A 92 4.91 -5.55 7.42
CA TYR A 92 4.55 -6.09 6.12
C TYR A 92 3.29 -5.42 5.60
N TRP A 93 3.07 -5.54 4.31
CA TRP A 93 1.93 -4.94 3.65
C TRP A 93 1.39 -5.83 2.54
N THR A 94 0.13 -5.67 2.25
CA THR A 94 -0.57 -6.36 1.16
C THR A 94 -1.31 -5.35 0.31
N VAL A 95 -1.45 -5.64 -0.98
CA VAL A 95 -2.22 -4.84 -1.92
C VAL A 95 -3.08 -5.75 -2.76
N ASN A 96 -4.32 -5.36 -2.96
CA ASN A 96 -5.28 -6.02 -3.83
C ASN A 96 -5.29 -5.39 -5.22
N SER A 97 -5.79 -6.11 -6.22
CA SER A 97 -5.90 -5.61 -7.60
C SER A 97 -6.84 -4.41 -7.76
N ASP A 98 -7.72 -4.17 -6.79
CA ASP A 98 -8.61 -2.99 -6.71
C ASP A 98 -7.96 -1.77 -6.06
N CYS A 99 -6.63 -1.81 -5.85
CA CYS A 99 -5.83 -0.76 -5.21
C CYS A 99 -6.13 -0.52 -3.74
N THR A 100 -6.84 -1.41 -3.07
CA THR A 100 -6.92 -1.41 -1.61
C THR A 100 -5.78 -2.23 -1.01
N GLY A 101 -5.46 -1.97 0.27
CA GLY A 101 -4.39 -2.71 0.93
C GLY A 101 -4.46 -2.64 2.45
N THR A 102 -3.57 -3.38 3.07
CA THR A 102 -3.39 -3.35 4.53
C THR A 102 -1.90 -3.29 4.85
N LEU A 103 -1.54 -2.40 5.76
CA LEU A 103 -0.19 -2.22 6.28
C LEU A 103 -0.18 -2.61 7.76
N TYR A 104 0.75 -3.50 8.12
CA TYR A 104 1.01 -3.95 9.50
C TYR A 104 2.36 -3.41 9.94
N ILE A 105 2.40 -2.66 11.03
CA ILE A 105 3.60 -2.01 11.55
C ILE A 105 3.83 -2.39 13.00
N ASN A 106 5.06 -2.83 13.28
CA ASN A 106 5.61 -2.91 14.62
C ASN A 106 6.53 -1.71 14.82
N ALA A 107 6.27 -0.90 15.84
CA ALA A 107 7.08 0.26 16.18
C ALA A 107 7.93 -0.01 17.41
N TYR A 108 9.19 0.40 17.34
CA TYR A 108 10.19 0.20 18.38
C TYR A 108 10.81 1.52 18.80
N GLU A 109 10.87 1.76 20.09
CA GLU A 109 11.61 2.85 20.72
C GLU A 109 12.78 2.27 21.51
N SER A 110 14.00 2.72 21.21
CA SER A 110 15.23 2.17 21.83
C SER A 110 15.34 0.63 21.74
N GLY A 111 14.85 0.06 20.66
CA GLY A 111 14.87 -1.39 20.40
C GLY A 111 13.77 -2.20 21.11
N GLN A 112 12.91 -1.57 21.89
CA GLN A 112 11.76 -2.21 22.53
C GLN A 112 10.49 -1.98 21.71
N LEU A 113 9.70 -3.03 21.51
CA LEU A 113 8.38 -2.91 20.88
C LEU A 113 7.49 -2.03 21.77
N VAL A 114 6.94 -0.96 21.20
CA VAL A 114 6.06 -0.04 21.92
C VAL A 114 4.62 -0.06 21.42
N ARG A 115 4.40 -0.46 20.16
CA ARG A 115 3.05 -0.62 19.60
C ARG A 115 3.03 -1.46 18.34
N ILE A 116 1.86 -1.99 18.04
CA ILE A 116 1.51 -2.65 16.77
C ILE A 116 0.36 -1.85 16.16
N SER A 117 0.47 -1.49 14.90
CA SER A 117 -0.55 -0.71 14.17
C SER A 117 -0.98 -1.45 12.92
N VAL A 118 -2.27 -1.41 12.63
CA VAL A 118 -2.84 -1.89 11.37
C VAL A 118 -3.53 -0.74 10.66
N VAL A 119 -3.20 -0.52 9.40
CA VAL A 119 -3.73 0.56 8.57
C VAL A 119 -4.40 -0.03 7.34
N SER A 120 -5.64 0.37 7.06
CA SER A 120 -6.27 0.14 5.76
C SER A 120 -5.84 1.25 4.81
N MET A 121 -5.50 0.89 3.58
CA MET A 121 -4.97 1.80 2.57
C MET A 121 -5.79 1.74 1.29
N THR A 122 -5.80 2.84 0.55
CA THR A 122 -6.26 2.91 -0.84
C THR A 122 -5.24 3.73 -1.61
N PHE A 123 -4.69 3.14 -2.68
CA PHE A 123 -3.75 3.79 -3.58
C PHE A 123 -4.50 4.54 -4.68
N ASP A 124 -3.94 5.63 -5.15
CA ASP A 124 -4.44 6.35 -6.32
C ASP A 124 -4.11 5.61 -7.64
N ASP A 125 -4.66 6.09 -8.76
CA ASP A 125 -4.59 5.41 -10.06
C ASP A 125 -3.16 5.25 -10.60
N ASP A 126 -2.22 6.12 -10.23
CA ASP A 126 -0.81 6.05 -10.64
C ASP A 126 0.10 5.39 -9.58
N SER A 127 -0.49 4.96 -8.46
CA SER A 127 0.21 4.36 -7.32
C SER A 127 1.35 5.24 -6.76
N ALA A 128 1.22 6.57 -6.89
CA ALA A 128 2.18 7.55 -6.38
C ALA A 128 1.80 8.06 -4.98
N GLU A 129 0.53 7.96 -4.63
CA GLU A 129 -0.01 8.34 -3.33
C GLU A 129 -0.89 7.23 -2.75
N PHE A 130 -1.02 7.19 -1.44
CA PHE A 130 -2.11 6.47 -0.81
C PHE A 130 -2.68 7.25 0.37
N ARG A 131 -3.92 6.94 0.70
CA ARG A 131 -4.62 7.39 1.89
C ARG A 131 -5.04 6.21 2.72
N GLY A 132 -4.99 6.35 4.03
CA GLY A 132 -5.34 5.27 4.93
C GLY A 132 -5.99 5.75 6.21
N VAL A 133 -6.62 4.79 6.86
CA VAL A 133 -7.12 4.94 8.24
C VAL A 133 -6.56 3.83 9.10
N GLN A 134 -6.16 4.17 10.32
CA GLN A 134 -5.71 3.18 11.27
C GLN A 134 -6.90 2.36 11.77
N LYS A 135 -6.81 1.03 11.61
CA LYS A 135 -7.85 0.07 12.05
C LYS A 135 -7.69 -0.30 13.52
N SER A 136 -6.43 -0.49 13.95
CA SER A 136 -6.12 -0.84 15.34
C SER A 136 -4.77 -0.27 15.76
N LEU A 137 -4.62 -0.04 17.05
CA LEU A 137 -3.37 0.21 17.75
C LEU A 137 -3.36 -0.68 18.98
N THR A 138 -2.37 -1.57 19.06
CA THR A 138 -2.24 -2.54 20.15
C THR A 138 -0.91 -2.32 20.86
N LEU A 139 -0.93 -2.27 22.19
CA LEU A 139 0.27 -2.23 23.01
C LEU A 139 0.91 -3.62 23.13
N PRO A 140 2.19 -3.74 23.56
CA PRO A 140 2.88 -5.03 23.68
C PRO A 140 2.22 -6.04 24.62
N ASP A 141 1.44 -5.57 25.58
CA ASP A 141 0.67 -6.41 26.51
C ASP A 141 -0.67 -6.90 25.95
N GLY A 142 -0.98 -6.55 24.69
CA GLY A 142 -2.22 -6.90 24.00
C GLY A 142 -3.36 -5.90 24.22
N THR A 143 -3.15 -4.84 24.97
CA THR A 143 -4.17 -3.79 25.16
C THR A 143 -4.43 -3.04 23.87
N GLU A 144 -5.66 -3.04 23.37
CA GLU A 144 -6.08 -2.20 22.26
C GLU A 144 -6.40 -0.78 22.74
N LEU A 145 -5.80 0.21 22.08
CA LEU A 145 -6.12 1.63 22.30
C LEU A 145 -7.06 2.09 21.18
N PRO A 146 -8.24 2.62 21.51
CA PRO A 146 -9.12 3.24 20.52
C PRO A 146 -8.44 4.45 19.87
N VAL A 147 -8.44 4.50 18.54
CA VAL A 147 -7.80 5.57 17.76
C VAL A 147 -8.69 6.03 16.62
N VAL A 148 -8.59 7.31 16.29
CA VAL A 148 -9.10 7.91 15.07
C VAL A 148 -7.92 8.58 14.39
N MET A 149 -7.27 7.89 13.47
CA MET A 149 -6.06 8.39 12.79
C MET A 149 -6.15 8.19 11.28
N THR A 150 -5.68 9.18 10.54
CA THR A 150 -5.50 9.13 9.10
C THR A 150 -4.01 9.09 8.76
N VAL A 151 -3.72 8.47 7.64
CA VAL A 151 -2.38 8.37 7.06
C VAL A 151 -2.46 8.84 5.62
N GLU A 152 -1.57 9.75 5.25
CA GLU A 152 -1.34 10.15 3.86
C GLU A 152 0.11 9.83 3.51
N ALA A 153 0.35 9.29 2.34
CA ALA A 153 1.68 8.93 1.91
C ALA A 153 1.92 9.23 0.44
N ARG A 154 3.17 9.58 0.14
CA ARG A 154 3.64 9.83 -1.22
C ARG A 154 4.91 9.04 -1.48
N ARG A 155 5.01 8.53 -2.70
CA ARG A 155 6.24 7.93 -3.21
C ARG A 155 7.30 9.01 -3.38
N GLN A 156 8.55 8.69 -2.98
CA GLN A 156 9.71 9.59 -3.09
C GLN A 156 10.53 9.28 -4.34
#